data_b8db565a7752e448cc94afa1b3689745
#
_entry.id   b8db565a7752e448cc94afa1b3689745
#
_cell.length_a   1.000
_cell.length_b   1.000
_cell.length_c   1.000
_cell.angle_alpha   90.00
_cell.angle_beta   90.00
_cell.angle_gamma   90.00
#
_symmetry.space_group_name_H-M   'P 1'
#
loop_
_entity.id
_entity.type
_entity.pdbx_description
1 polymer ?
#
loop_
_entity_poly.entity_id
_entity_poly.type
_entity_poly.pdbx_seq_one_letter_code
_entity_poly.pdbx_strand_id
1 'polypeptide(L)'
;MINIAIYSLKGGVGKTITTATLAHLYATRRSPLMPGAARNSWRRVLIIDCDPQGNLSQYFKRYGEGQVCGLRNGRITGTDCPKLDILTGNMDLYDWERALYERKSTTSIRDIISDIEPWEYDTVFMDCPPAMNMLTINALCVADYLIIPIRLDAFSTHGLTELEQQLQDVKAVNPRLRLLGVLITHDERTQLSEEAEPILRSRFPVFDTKISRSRWIMDSTLMQTPLAELGMNLKPSW
;
A
#
# COMPACT_ATOMS: atom_id res chain seq x y z
N MET A 1 -2.08 -15.38 -7.55
CA MET A 1 -1.57 -14.03 -7.22
C MET A 1 -2.66 -13.28 -6.49
N ILE A 2 -2.35 -12.59 -5.39
CA ILE A 2 -3.29 -11.81 -4.57
C ILE A 2 -2.91 -10.32 -4.69
N ASN A 3 -3.88 -9.46 -5.02
CA ASN A 3 -3.66 -8.03 -5.23
C ASN A 3 -4.20 -7.22 -4.04
N ILE A 4 -3.35 -6.45 -3.38
CA ILE A 4 -3.69 -5.68 -2.18
C ILE A 4 -3.40 -4.21 -2.44
N ALA A 5 -4.45 -3.37 -2.38
CA ALA A 5 -4.30 -1.92 -2.45
C ALA A 5 -4.13 -1.33 -1.05
N ILE A 6 -3.22 -0.37 -0.92
CA ILE A 6 -3.07 0.47 0.26
C ILE A 6 -3.52 1.87 -0.13
N TYR A 7 -4.71 2.26 0.35
CA TYR A 7 -5.33 3.51 -0.05
C TYR A 7 -5.98 4.24 1.12
N SER A 8 -5.86 5.54 1.13
CA SER A 8 -6.58 6.47 2.00
C SER A 8 -6.57 7.85 1.34
N LEU A 9 -7.71 8.55 1.39
CA LEU A 9 -7.84 9.94 0.90
C LEU A 9 -6.93 10.91 1.64
N LYS A 10 -6.63 10.64 2.92
CA LYS A 10 -5.74 11.52 3.70
C LYS A 10 -4.28 11.32 3.33
N GLY A 11 -3.58 12.43 3.12
CA GLY A 11 -2.14 12.46 3.00
C GLY A 11 -1.44 12.23 4.35
N GLY A 12 -0.21 11.71 4.33
CA GLY A 12 0.61 11.57 5.54
C GLY A 12 0.15 10.51 6.55
N VAL A 13 -0.76 9.61 6.17
CA VAL A 13 -1.21 8.50 7.04
C VAL A 13 -0.33 7.25 6.94
N GLY A 14 0.80 7.32 6.27
CA GLY A 14 1.76 6.21 6.19
C GLY A 14 1.43 5.14 5.14
N LYS A 15 0.72 5.46 4.05
CA LYS A 15 0.45 4.52 2.95
C LYS A 15 1.72 3.87 2.42
N THR A 16 2.65 4.68 1.92
CA THR A 16 3.90 4.24 1.30
C THR A 16 4.75 3.38 2.24
N ILE A 17 4.93 3.81 3.49
CA ILE A 17 5.73 3.03 4.44
C ILE A 17 5.03 1.74 4.85
N THR A 18 3.70 1.72 4.90
CA THR A 18 2.92 0.50 5.12
C THR A 18 3.12 -0.47 3.96
N THR A 19 2.99 0.01 2.72
CA THR A 19 3.24 -0.79 1.51
C THR A 19 4.65 -1.37 1.51
N ALA A 20 5.65 -0.53 1.68
CA ALA A 20 7.06 -0.94 1.69
C ALA A 20 7.35 -1.98 2.78
N THR A 21 6.87 -1.73 4.01
CA THR A 21 7.13 -2.62 5.15
C THR A 21 6.43 -3.97 5.00
N LEU A 22 5.15 -3.98 4.62
CA LEU A 22 4.41 -5.22 4.41
C LEU A 22 5.02 -6.05 3.28
N ALA A 23 5.33 -5.42 2.15
CA ALA A 23 5.93 -6.10 1.00
C ALA A 23 7.30 -6.70 1.35
N HIS A 24 8.18 -5.94 2.00
CA HIS A 24 9.49 -6.42 2.45
C HIS A 24 9.37 -7.59 3.43
N LEU A 25 8.53 -7.46 4.46
CA LEU A 25 8.32 -8.52 5.44
C LEU A 25 7.72 -9.78 4.80
N TYR A 26 6.85 -9.61 3.81
CA TYR A 26 6.21 -10.72 3.12
C TYR A 26 7.19 -11.46 2.20
N ALA A 27 8.11 -10.74 1.55
CA ALA A 27 9.16 -11.30 0.71
C ALA A 27 10.27 -12.00 1.52
N THR A 28 10.62 -11.48 2.70
CA THR A 28 11.78 -11.92 3.49
C THR A 28 11.47 -12.88 4.63
N ARG A 29 10.23 -12.86 5.16
CA ARG A 29 9.85 -13.77 6.26
C ARG A 29 9.32 -15.08 5.72
N ARG A 30 9.79 -16.19 6.31
CA ARG A 30 9.13 -17.48 6.18
C ARG A 30 7.75 -17.34 6.84
N SER A 31 6.67 -17.46 6.05
CA SER A 31 5.33 -17.31 6.59
C SER A 31 5.00 -18.45 7.57
N PRO A 32 4.69 -18.14 8.84
CA PRO A 32 4.13 -19.13 9.75
C PRO A 32 2.63 -19.37 9.50
N LEU A 33 1.99 -18.62 8.60
CA LEU A 33 0.53 -18.53 8.48
C LEU A 33 -0.12 -19.54 7.52
N MET A 34 0.64 -20.41 6.86
CA MET A 34 0.06 -21.53 6.09
C MET A 34 0.54 -22.86 6.64
N PRO A 35 -0.27 -23.57 7.45
CA PRO A 35 -0.02 -24.99 7.77
C PRO A 35 0.00 -25.80 6.47
N GLY A 36 1.16 -26.38 6.13
CA GLY A 36 1.31 -27.21 4.92
C GLY A 36 2.09 -26.57 3.76
N ALA A 37 2.43 -25.30 3.78
CA ALA A 37 3.37 -24.73 2.81
C ALA A 37 4.78 -25.29 3.07
N ALA A 38 5.41 -25.85 2.02
CA ALA A 38 6.76 -26.38 2.10
C ALA A 38 7.69 -25.32 2.73
N ARG A 39 8.47 -25.75 3.73
CA ARG A 39 9.39 -24.90 4.53
C ARG A 39 10.39 -24.03 3.72
N ASN A 40 10.41 -24.14 2.38
CA ASN A 40 11.36 -23.50 1.47
C ASN A 40 10.72 -22.64 0.36
N SER A 41 9.40 -22.45 0.31
CA SER A 41 8.83 -21.56 -0.70
C SER A 41 8.95 -20.10 -0.24
N TRP A 42 9.95 -19.43 -0.76
CA TRP A 42 10.08 -17.98 -0.66
C TRP A 42 8.99 -17.36 -1.54
N ARG A 43 8.28 -16.39 -0.99
CA ARG A 43 7.24 -15.68 -1.74
C ARG A 43 7.87 -14.60 -2.61
N ARG A 44 7.51 -14.56 -3.86
CA ARG A 44 7.84 -13.43 -4.73
C ARG A 44 6.75 -12.37 -4.61
N VAL A 45 7.17 -11.14 -4.41
CA VAL A 45 6.30 -9.99 -4.20
C VAL A 45 6.59 -8.94 -5.26
N LEU A 46 5.54 -8.42 -5.86
CA LEU A 46 5.60 -7.23 -6.70
C LEU A 46 4.99 -6.06 -5.94
N ILE A 47 5.66 -4.92 -5.98
CA ILE A 47 5.08 -3.65 -5.52
C ILE A 47 4.84 -2.74 -6.71
N ILE A 48 3.74 -1.98 -6.65
CA ILE A 48 3.36 -1.03 -7.68
C ILE A 48 3.24 0.35 -7.04
N ASP A 49 4.02 1.29 -7.52
CA ASP A 49 3.96 2.69 -7.11
C ASP A 49 3.01 3.44 -8.04
N CYS A 50 1.78 3.64 -7.58
CA CYS A 50 0.73 4.37 -8.32
C CYS A 50 0.72 5.87 -8.01
N ASP A 51 1.61 6.36 -7.12
CA ASP A 51 1.68 7.78 -6.77
C ASP A 51 2.66 8.50 -7.70
N PRO A 52 2.23 9.57 -8.41
CA PRO A 52 3.13 10.41 -9.21
C PRO A 52 4.32 10.99 -8.42
N GLN A 53 4.20 11.11 -7.10
CA GLN A 53 5.32 11.53 -6.24
C GLN A 53 6.45 10.50 -6.20
N GLY A 54 6.19 9.24 -6.55
CA GLY A 54 7.19 8.19 -6.63
C GLY A 54 7.88 7.85 -5.30
N ASN A 55 7.20 8.07 -4.18
CA ASN A 55 7.78 7.89 -2.85
C ASN A 55 8.19 6.44 -2.57
N LEU A 56 7.40 5.46 -3.05
CA LEU A 56 7.74 4.05 -2.93
C LEU A 56 8.96 3.70 -3.80
N SER A 57 9.02 4.24 -5.01
CA SER A 57 10.15 4.08 -5.93
C SER A 57 11.44 4.69 -5.37
N GLN A 58 11.34 5.86 -4.74
CA GLN A 58 12.47 6.49 -4.03
C GLN A 58 12.93 5.64 -2.85
N TYR A 59 12.00 5.13 -2.04
CA TYR A 59 12.31 4.29 -0.88
C TYR A 59 13.13 3.06 -1.26
N PHE A 60 12.85 2.43 -2.40
CA PHE A 60 13.61 1.29 -2.92
C PHE A 60 14.74 1.67 -3.89
N LYS A 61 15.14 2.94 -3.97
CA LYS A 61 16.24 3.47 -4.83
C LYS A 61 16.04 3.13 -6.32
N ARG A 62 14.79 3.17 -6.78
CA ARG A 62 14.41 2.86 -8.16
C ARG A 62 13.66 4.01 -8.85
N TYR A 63 13.74 5.21 -8.28
CA TYR A 63 13.16 6.41 -8.87
C TYR A 63 14.00 6.89 -10.06
N GLY A 64 13.36 7.05 -11.22
CA GLY A 64 13.97 7.60 -12.43
C GLY A 64 13.34 8.93 -12.80
N GLU A 65 14.01 10.05 -12.52
CA GLU A 65 13.52 11.37 -12.89
C GLU A 65 13.61 11.58 -14.41
N GLY A 66 12.54 12.14 -15.01
CA GLY A 66 12.48 12.45 -16.45
C GLY A 66 12.41 11.23 -17.38
N GLN A 67 12.25 10.02 -16.85
CA GLN A 67 12.08 8.80 -17.64
C GLN A 67 10.62 8.32 -17.60
N VAL A 68 10.20 7.57 -18.61
CA VAL A 68 8.91 6.86 -18.58
C VAL A 68 8.96 5.85 -17.42
N CYS A 69 8.01 5.94 -16.50
CA CYS A 69 8.01 5.10 -15.31
C CYS A 69 7.71 3.62 -15.64
N GLY A 70 8.17 2.72 -14.75
CA GLY A 70 7.98 1.29 -14.93
C GLY A 70 6.51 0.90 -15.00
N LEU A 71 5.65 1.53 -14.20
CA LEU A 71 4.22 1.25 -14.20
C LEU A 71 3.57 1.56 -15.56
N ARG A 72 3.91 2.71 -16.18
CA ARG A 72 3.32 3.11 -17.44
C ARG A 72 3.71 2.20 -18.62
N ASN A 73 4.93 1.67 -18.60
CA ASN A 73 5.44 0.84 -19.69
C ASN A 73 5.50 -0.67 -19.38
N GLY A 74 4.96 -1.09 -18.23
CA GLY A 74 4.96 -2.49 -17.79
C GLY A 74 6.35 -3.03 -17.39
N ARG A 75 7.36 -2.15 -17.21
CA ARG A 75 8.73 -2.59 -16.93
C ARG A 75 8.94 -2.86 -15.45
N ILE A 76 9.04 -4.13 -15.08
CA ILE A 76 9.40 -4.57 -13.74
C ILE A 76 10.90 -4.41 -13.53
N THR A 77 11.27 -3.92 -12.34
CA THR A 77 12.67 -3.73 -11.94
C THR A 77 12.90 -4.41 -10.58
N GLY A 78 13.99 -5.17 -10.44
CA GLY A 78 14.36 -5.77 -9.15
C GLY A 78 14.76 -4.71 -8.12
N THR A 79 14.38 -4.91 -6.86
CA THR A 79 14.88 -4.12 -5.73
C THR A 79 16.16 -4.73 -5.16
N ASP A 80 16.79 -4.07 -4.18
CA ASP A 80 17.92 -4.66 -3.44
C ASP A 80 17.44 -5.76 -2.45
N CYS A 81 16.14 -5.87 -2.23
CA CYS A 81 15.55 -6.91 -1.38
C CYS A 81 15.28 -8.17 -2.22
N PRO A 82 15.77 -9.33 -1.81
CA PRO A 82 15.51 -10.58 -2.53
C PRO A 82 14.01 -10.84 -2.70
N LYS A 83 13.59 -11.22 -3.91
CA LYS A 83 12.22 -11.59 -4.26
C LYS A 83 11.17 -10.48 -4.13
N LEU A 84 11.62 -9.26 -4.09
CA LEU A 84 10.81 -8.06 -4.11
C LEU A 84 11.15 -7.23 -5.35
N ASP A 85 10.23 -7.17 -6.27
CA ASP A 85 10.35 -6.41 -7.51
C ASP A 85 9.37 -5.23 -7.52
N ILE A 86 9.60 -4.22 -8.36
CA ILE A 86 8.80 -3.00 -8.41
C ILE A 86 8.43 -2.59 -9.84
N LEU A 87 7.16 -2.18 -10.01
CA LEU A 87 6.73 -1.28 -11.07
C LEU A 87 6.82 0.15 -10.54
N THR A 88 7.77 0.91 -11.03
CA THR A 88 8.11 2.24 -10.50
C THR A 88 7.11 3.30 -10.92
N GLY A 89 6.83 4.25 -10.02
CA GLY A 89 6.11 5.49 -10.28
C GLY A 89 7.04 6.70 -10.26
N ASN A 90 6.71 7.72 -11.00
CA ASN A 90 7.32 9.04 -10.98
C ASN A 90 6.38 10.08 -11.60
N MET A 91 6.84 11.31 -11.81
CA MET A 91 6.04 12.43 -12.35
C MET A 91 5.42 12.16 -13.73
N ASP A 92 5.95 11.22 -14.53
CA ASP A 92 5.36 10.79 -15.81
C ASP A 92 3.94 10.19 -15.64
N LEU A 93 3.60 9.73 -14.43
CA LEU A 93 2.25 9.25 -14.12
C LEU A 93 1.18 10.35 -14.22
N TYR A 94 1.50 11.63 -14.10
CA TYR A 94 0.53 12.71 -14.34
C TYR A 94 0.05 12.76 -15.78
N ASP A 95 0.98 12.61 -16.74
CA ASP A 95 0.62 12.55 -18.15
C ASP A 95 -0.14 11.27 -18.48
N TRP A 96 0.24 10.17 -17.86
CA TRP A 96 -0.48 8.92 -18.03
C TRP A 96 -1.87 8.96 -17.42
N GLU A 97 -2.04 9.55 -16.24
CA GLU A 97 -3.34 9.77 -15.60
C GLU A 97 -4.28 10.57 -16.51
N ARG A 98 -3.79 11.67 -17.09
CA ARG A 98 -4.56 12.46 -18.06
C ARG A 98 -5.01 11.60 -19.26
N ALA A 99 -4.10 10.82 -19.83
CA ALA A 99 -4.43 9.92 -20.93
C ALA A 99 -5.45 8.84 -20.54
N LEU A 100 -5.36 8.30 -19.32
CA LEU A 100 -6.34 7.34 -18.77
C LEU A 100 -7.71 7.98 -18.64
N TYR A 101 -7.76 9.22 -18.14
CA TYR A 101 -9.01 9.98 -18.01
C TYR A 101 -9.67 10.25 -19.35
N GLU A 102 -8.92 10.72 -20.36
CA GLU A 102 -9.40 10.97 -21.72
C GLU A 102 -9.97 9.70 -22.36
N ARG A 103 -9.32 8.56 -22.17
CA ARG A 103 -9.73 7.25 -22.69
C ARG A 103 -10.78 6.56 -21.82
N LYS A 104 -11.11 7.10 -20.63
CA LYS A 104 -11.96 6.47 -19.60
C LYS A 104 -11.49 5.04 -19.27
N SER A 105 -10.17 4.81 -19.28
CA SER A 105 -9.61 3.48 -19.05
C SER A 105 -9.47 3.17 -17.57
N THR A 106 -10.15 2.14 -17.11
CA THR A 106 -10.07 1.60 -15.73
C THR A 106 -9.38 0.24 -15.66
N THR A 107 -8.84 -0.26 -16.78
CA THR A 107 -8.26 -1.61 -16.88
C THR A 107 -6.76 -1.62 -17.12
N SER A 108 -6.12 -0.48 -17.31
CA SER A 108 -4.71 -0.43 -17.74
C SER A 108 -3.74 -1.11 -16.74
N ILE A 109 -3.93 -0.96 -15.44
CA ILE A 109 -3.13 -1.69 -14.45
C ILE A 109 -3.47 -3.18 -14.46
N ARG A 110 -4.74 -3.54 -14.67
CA ARG A 110 -5.15 -4.94 -14.84
C ARG A 110 -4.46 -5.58 -16.04
N ASP A 111 -4.40 -4.87 -17.16
CA ASP A 111 -3.79 -5.38 -18.38
C ASP A 111 -2.29 -5.64 -18.14
N ILE A 112 -1.58 -4.71 -17.50
CA ILE A 112 -0.17 -4.89 -17.12
C ILE A 112 0.01 -6.11 -16.18
N ILE A 113 -0.86 -6.26 -15.18
CA ILE A 113 -0.79 -7.40 -14.25
C ILE A 113 -1.13 -8.72 -14.95
N SER A 114 -2.05 -8.68 -15.94
CA SER A 114 -2.46 -9.87 -16.70
C SER A 114 -1.37 -10.39 -17.63
N ASP A 115 -0.43 -9.53 -18.04
CA ASP A 115 0.75 -9.92 -18.82
C ASP A 115 1.83 -10.62 -17.97
N ILE A 116 1.69 -10.58 -16.64
CA ILE A 116 2.57 -11.27 -15.71
C ILE A 116 2.06 -12.70 -15.50
N GLU A 117 2.95 -13.67 -15.63
CA GLU A 117 2.60 -15.06 -15.43
C GLU A 117 2.09 -15.33 -13.99
N PRO A 118 0.97 -16.06 -13.81
CA PRO A 118 0.32 -16.23 -12.50
C PRO A 118 1.20 -16.84 -11.41
N TRP A 119 2.25 -17.57 -11.79
CA TRP A 119 3.20 -18.20 -10.86
C TRP A 119 4.43 -17.33 -10.56
N GLU A 120 4.56 -16.18 -11.23
CA GLU A 120 5.74 -15.32 -11.08
C GLU A 120 5.73 -14.58 -9.73
N TYR A 121 4.54 -14.13 -9.29
CA TYR A 121 4.37 -13.46 -8.00
C TYR A 121 3.21 -14.07 -7.21
N ASP A 122 3.41 -14.20 -5.90
CA ASP A 122 2.37 -14.65 -4.97
C ASP A 122 1.43 -13.50 -4.61
N THR A 123 1.99 -12.30 -4.43
CA THR A 123 1.25 -11.12 -3.95
C THR A 123 1.76 -9.85 -4.63
N VAL A 124 0.81 -8.97 -4.96
CA VAL A 124 1.05 -7.61 -5.44
C VAL A 124 0.55 -6.63 -4.39
N PHE A 125 1.39 -5.67 -3.98
CA PHE A 125 0.99 -4.53 -3.15
C PHE A 125 1.01 -3.26 -3.99
N MET A 126 -0.07 -2.46 -3.94
CA MET A 126 -0.22 -1.22 -4.70
C MET A 126 -0.27 -0.03 -3.75
N ASP A 127 0.69 0.88 -3.86
CA ASP A 127 0.72 2.15 -3.12
C ASP A 127 -0.06 3.21 -3.91
N CYS A 128 -1.21 3.64 -3.37
CA CYS A 128 -2.10 4.55 -4.06
C CYS A 128 -1.89 6.00 -3.59
N PRO A 129 -2.01 7.00 -4.49
CA PRO A 129 -1.97 8.41 -4.10
C PRO A 129 -3.16 8.80 -3.19
N PRO A 130 -3.08 9.94 -2.48
CA PRO A 130 -4.14 10.41 -1.58
C PRO A 130 -5.30 11.10 -2.34
N ALA A 131 -5.76 10.48 -3.42
CA ALA A 131 -6.82 11.00 -4.27
C ALA A 131 -7.58 9.85 -4.94
N MET A 132 -8.88 10.00 -5.19
CA MET A 132 -9.68 9.09 -6.01
C MET A 132 -9.55 9.48 -7.50
N ASN A 133 -8.34 9.40 -8.01
CA ASN A 133 -8.00 9.71 -9.39
C ASN A 133 -7.95 8.44 -10.28
N MET A 134 -7.64 8.58 -11.57
CA MET A 134 -7.64 7.44 -12.50
C MET A 134 -6.61 6.37 -12.16
N LEU A 135 -5.47 6.73 -11.55
CA LEU A 135 -4.46 5.77 -11.09
C LEU A 135 -4.99 4.93 -9.93
N THR A 136 -5.60 5.59 -8.94
CA THR A 136 -6.26 4.91 -7.80
C THR A 136 -7.41 4.03 -8.28
N ILE A 137 -8.26 4.51 -9.18
CA ILE A 137 -9.37 3.73 -9.75
C ILE A 137 -8.85 2.47 -10.44
N ASN A 138 -7.80 2.59 -11.26
CA ASN A 138 -7.18 1.44 -11.93
C ASN A 138 -6.62 0.42 -10.91
N ALA A 139 -5.93 0.88 -9.86
CA ALA A 139 -5.41 0.02 -8.79
C ALA A 139 -6.55 -0.70 -8.04
N LEU A 140 -7.61 0.03 -7.67
CA LEU A 140 -8.76 -0.53 -6.97
C LEU A 140 -9.57 -1.51 -7.84
N CYS A 141 -9.64 -1.29 -9.16
CA CYS A 141 -10.33 -2.20 -10.10
C CYS A 141 -9.70 -3.59 -10.16
N VAL A 142 -8.41 -3.71 -9.88
CA VAL A 142 -7.68 -4.99 -9.92
C VAL A 142 -7.44 -5.57 -8.54
N ALA A 143 -7.62 -4.79 -7.48
CA ALA A 143 -7.39 -5.24 -6.11
C ALA A 143 -8.43 -6.27 -5.64
N ASP A 144 -7.97 -7.30 -4.95
CA ASP A 144 -8.78 -8.25 -4.21
C ASP A 144 -9.09 -7.75 -2.80
N TYR A 145 -8.10 -7.08 -2.20
CA TYR A 145 -8.16 -6.57 -0.83
C TYR A 145 -7.71 -5.11 -0.73
N LEU A 146 -8.27 -4.43 0.27
CA LEU A 146 -7.94 -3.05 0.64
C LEU A 146 -7.46 -2.98 2.08
N ILE A 147 -6.36 -2.27 2.31
CA ILE A 147 -5.92 -1.81 3.64
C ILE A 147 -6.04 -0.29 3.65
N ILE A 148 -6.65 0.27 4.71
CA ILE A 148 -6.82 1.72 4.87
C ILE A 148 -6.01 2.19 6.07
N PRO A 149 -4.83 2.78 5.87
CA PRO A 149 -4.11 3.45 6.95
C PRO A 149 -4.83 4.75 7.35
N ILE A 150 -4.98 4.97 8.65
CA ILE A 150 -5.58 6.18 9.23
C ILE A 150 -4.78 6.68 10.44
N ARG A 151 -4.97 7.95 10.80
CA ARG A 151 -4.49 8.54 12.04
C ARG A 151 -5.70 8.93 12.90
N LEU A 152 -5.67 8.59 14.17
CA LEU A 152 -6.77 8.92 15.11
C LEU A 152 -6.67 10.33 15.70
N ASP A 153 -5.53 11.00 15.58
CA ASP A 153 -5.29 12.35 16.09
C ASP A 153 -6.19 13.44 15.48
N ALA A 154 -6.69 13.19 14.26
CA ALA A 154 -7.62 14.06 13.56
C ALA A 154 -8.99 13.37 13.33
N PHE A 155 -9.30 12.32 14.11
CA PHE A 155 -10.49 11.51 13.91
C PHE A 155 -11.65 12.06 14.73
N SER A 156 -12.42 12.94 14.12
CA SER A 156 -13.73 13.41 14.61
C SER A 156 -14.86 12.55 14.06
N THR A 157 -16.09 12.79 14.51
CA THR A 157 -17.30 12.21 13.87
C THR A 157 -17.31 12.43 12.35
N HIS A 158 -16.74 13.54 11.88
CA HIS A 158 -16.59 13.84 10.46
C HIS A 158 -15.63 12.85 9.76
N GLY A 159 -14.53 12.45 10.41
CA GLY A 159 -13.59 11.47 9.86
C GLY A 159 -14.19 10.07 9.67
N LEU A 160 -15.16 9.67 10.51
CA LEU A 160 -15.92 8.42 10.30
C LEU A 160 -16.80 8.50 9.05
N THR A 161 -17.51 9.60 8.87
CA THR A 161 -18.35 9.81 7.69
C THR A 161 -17.52 9.85 6.40
N GLU A 162 -16.34 10.49 6.44
CA GLU A 162 -15.41 10.49 5.31
C GLU A 162 -14.92 9.07 4.97
N LEU A 163 -14.63 8.25 5.98
CA LEU A 163 -14.20 6.86 5.78
C LEU A 163 -15.33 6.00 5.20
N GLU A 164 -16.58 6.19 5.68
CA GLU A 164 -17.75 5.51 5.14
C GLU A 164 -17.96 5.88 3.66
N GLN A 165 -17.89 7.17 3.33
CA GLN A 165 -18.01 7.65 1.95
C GLN A 165 -16.89 7.07 1.08
N GLN A 166 -15.64 7.11 1.55
CA GLN A 166 -14.52 6.51 0.82
C GLN A 166 -14.76 5.03 0.50
N LEU A 167 -15.31 4.27 1.45
CA LEU A 167 -15.62 2.86 1.21
C LEU A 167 -16.76 2.66 0.23
N GLN A 168 -17.76 3.53 0.23
CA GLN A 168 -18.83 3.52 -0.77
C GLN A 168 -18.28 3.80 -2.17
N ASP A 169 -17.42 4.80 -2.32
CA ASP A 169 -16.78 5.14 -3.59
C ASP A 169 -15.92 3.99 -4.11
N VAL A 170 -15.13 3.36 -3.22
CA VAL A 170 -14.34 2.16 -3.56
C VAL A 170 -15.24 1.02 -4.01
N LYS A 171 -16.36 0.78 -3.33
CA LYS A 171 -17.32 -0.26 -3.69
C LYS A 171 -18.04 0.01 -5.01
N ALA A 172 -18.27 1.27 -5.35
CA ALA A 172 -18.80 1.65 -6.65
C ALA A 172 -17.82 1.32 -7.79
N VAL A 173 -16.51 1.46 -7.54
CA VAL A 173 -15.44 1.13 -8.49
C VAL A 173 -15.23 -0.38 -8.61
N ASN A 174 -15.17 -1.09 -7.48
CA ASN A 174 -14.96 -2.54 -7.44
C ASN A 174 -15.83 -3.20 -6.36
N PRO A 175 -17.03 -3.69 -6.71
CA PRO A 175 -17.94 -4.36 -5.75
C PRO A 175 -17.36 -5.64 -5.13
N ARG A 176 -16.37 -6.28 -5.76
CA ARG A 176 -15.76 -7.52 -5.28
C ARG A 176 -14.62 -7.27 -4.29
N LEU A 177 -14.05 -6.07 -4.27
CA LEU A 177 -12.96 -5.71 -3.37
C LEU A 177 -13.39 -5.88 -1.92
N ARG A 178 -12.53 -6.53 -1.12
CA ARG A 178 -12.77 -6.77 0.31
C ARG A 178 -11.91 -5.84 1.15
N LEU A 179 -12.54 -5.14 2.11
CA LEU A 179 -11.77 -4.43 3.13
C LEU A 179 -11.11 -5.47 4.05
N LEU A 180 -9.76 -5.54 3.99
CA LEU A 180 -8.99 -6.41 4.88
C LEU A 180 -8.96 -5.82 6.30
N GLY A 181 -8.83 -4.53 6.40
CA GLY A 181 -8.93 -3.80 7.66
C GLY A 181 -8.46 -2.36 7.57
N VAL A 182 -8.84 -1.61 8.58
CA VAL A 182 -8.31 -0.27 8.87
C VAL A 182 -7.08 -0.41 9.75
N LEU A 183 -5.97 0.20 9.36
CA LEU A 183 -4.72 0.19 10.12
C LEU A 183 -4.51 1.54 10.81
N ILE A 184 -4.54 1.53 12.14
CA ILE A 184 -4.22 2.72 12.93
C ILE A 184 -2.71 2.96 12.88
N THR A 185 -2.34 4.15 12.40
CA THR A 185 -0.95 4.59 12.28
C THR A 185 -0.71 5.86 13.10
N HIS A 186 0.58 6.18 13.37
CA HIS A 186 0.95 7.35 14.17
C HIS A 186 0.24 7.37 15.54
N ASP A 187 0.02 6.18 16.13
CA ASP A 187 -0.65 6.07 17.42
C ASP A 187 0.20 6.71 18.54
N GLU A 188 -0.34 7.73 19.20
CA GLU A 188 0.31 8.51 20.26
C GLU A 188 -0.43 8.38 21.61
N ARG A 189 -1.44 7.53 21.72
CA ARG A 189 -2.25 7.31 22.94
C ARG A 189 -2.74 8.61 23.57
N THR A 190 -3.40 9.45 22.78
CA THR A 190 -4.07 10.65 23.27
C THR A 190 -5.49 10.31 23.75
N GLN A 191 -6.06 11.16 24.62
CA GLN A 191 -7.46 10.99 25.03
C GLN A 191 -8.40 10.90 23.82
N LEU A 192 -8.17 11.72 22.80
CA LEU A 192 -8.96 11.68 21.58
C LEU A 192 -8.86 10.33 20.84
N SER A 193 -7.67 9.73 20.79
CA SER A 193 -7.49 8.42 20.13
C SER A 193 -8.15 7.30 20.95
N GLU A 194 -8.12 7.37 22.27
CA GLU A 194 -8.77 6.40 23.17
C GLU A 194 -10.30 6.45 23.07
N GLU A 195 -10.87 7.62 22.85
CA GLU A 195 -12.32 7.80 22.63
C GLU A 195 -12.74 7.39 21.21
N ALA A 196 -11.93 7.69 20.20
CA ALA A 196 -12.25 7.43 18.79
C ALA A 196 -12.10 5.95 18.39
N GLU A 197 -11.11 5.24 18.96
CA GLU A 197 -10.81 3.85 18.58
C GLU A 197 -11.99 2.87 18.79
N PRO A 198 -12.69 2.86 19.95
CA PRO A 198 -13.85 1.99 20.14
C PRO A 198 -14.97 2.25 19.13
N ILE A 199 -15.20 3.51 18.76
CA ILE A 199 -16.21 3.89 17.79
C ILE A 199 -15.81 3.38 16.40
N LEU A 200 -14.54 3.53 16.03
CA LEU A 200 -14.01 3.00 14.77
C LEU A 200 -14.18 1.48 14.70
N ARG A 201 -13.80 0.75 15.76
CA ARG A 201 -13.89 -0.72 15.84
C ARG A 201 -15.32 -1.24 15.83
N SER A 202 -16.29 -0.45 16.26
CA SER A 202 -17.71 -0.83 16.20
C SER A 202 -18.28 -0.79 14.78
N ARG A 203 -17.63 -0.06 13.86
CA ARG A 203 -18.13 0.16 12.50
C ARG A 203 -17.31 -0.53 11.41
N PHE A 204 -16.02 -0.76 11.66
CA PHE A 204 -15.09 -1.29 10.67
C PHE A 204 -14.23 -2.43 11.24
N PRO A 205 -13.80 -3.38 10.39
CA PRO A 205 -12.71 -4.28 10.75
C PRO A 205 -11.43 -3.45 10.93
N VAL A 206 -10.88 -3.42 12.14
CA VAL A 206 -9.65 -2.70 12.48
C VAL A 206 -8.62 -3.72 12.92
N PHE A 207 -7.41 -3.62 12.41
CA PHE A 207 -6.31 -4.49 12.86
C PHE A 207 -6.04 -4.29 14.36
N ASP A 208 -5.73 -5.38 15.07
CA ASP A 208 -5.35 -5.29 16.50
C ASP A 208 -4.02 -4.57 16.66
N THR A 209 -3.09 -4.77 15.73
CA THR A 209 -1.81 -4.07 15.71
C THR A 209 -1.99 -2.62 15.30
N LYS A 210 -1.43 -1.72 16.11
CA LYS A 210 -1.32 -0.28 15.82
C LYS A 210 0.14 0.07 15.55
N ILE A 211 0.37 1.03 14.67
CA ILE A 211 1.71 1.51 14.34
C ILE A 211 1.93 2.84 15.07
N SER A 212 2.74 2.81 16.11
CA SER A 212 3.09 4.00 16.86
C SER A 212 3.93 4.98 16.04
N ARG A 213 3.82 6.27 16.34
CA ARG A 213 4.75 7.26 15.82
C ARG A 213 6.17 6.91 16.24
N SER A 214 7.08 6.81 15.29
CA SER A 214 8.46 6.41 15.56
C SER A 214 9.43 7.17 14.66
N ARG A 215 10.53 7.65 15.24
CA ARG A 215 11.62 8.25 14.48
C ARG A 215 12.28 7.24 13.52
N TRP A 216 12.24 5.97 13.85
CA TRP A 216 12.79 4.92 13.02
C TRP A 216 12.09 4.79 11.66
N ILE A 217 10.81 5.13 11.60
CA ILE A 217 10.08 5.20 10.34
C ILE A 217 10.64 6.34 9.48
N MET A 218 10.94 7.50 10.09
CA MET A 218 11.57 8.62 9.39
C MET A 218 12.98 8.27 8.94
N ASP A 219 13.78 7.66 9.83
CA ASP A 219 15.14 7.22 9.51
C ASP A 219 15.14 6.19 8.36
N SER A 220 14.20 5.22 8.37
CA SER A 220 14.01 4.24 7.30
C SER A 220 13.73 4.92 5.95
N THR A 221 12.88 5.92 5.95
CA THR A 221 12.55 6.69 4.75
C THR A 221 13.75 7.50 4.27
N LEU A 222 14.44 8.20 5.18
CA LEU A 222 15.60 9.03 4.87
C LEU A 222 16.77 8.19 4.34
N MET A 223 17.03 7.05 4.97
CA MET A 223 18.10 6.13 4.59
C MET A 223 17.73 5.23 3.41
N GLN A 224 16.48 5.26 2.97
CA GLN A 224 15.96 4.38 1.91
C GLN A 224 16.31 2.91 2.19
N THR A 225 16.08 2.49 3.43
CA THR A 225 16.41 1.15 3.93
C THR A 225 15.19 0.55 4.61
N PRO A 226 14.79 -0.67 4.25
CA PRO A 226 13.64 -1.33 4.87
C PRO A 226 13.73 -1.34 6.39
N LEU A 227 12.62 -1.02 7.05
CA LEU A 227 12.55 -0.85 8.50
C LEU A 227 13.10 -2.06 9.28
N ALA A 228 12.87 -3.27 8.75
CA ALA A 228 13.38 -4.50 9.36
C ALA A 228 14.90 -4.70 9.22
N GLU A 229 15.54 -4.02 8.27
CA GLU A 229 17.00 -4.10 8.04
C GLU A 229 17.77 -3.08 8.88
N LEU A 230 17.11 -2.07 9.46
CA LEU A 230 17.75 -1.09 10.35
C LEU A 230 18.23 -1.69 11.68
N GLY A 231 18.34 -3.03 11.78
CA GLY A 231 18.88 -3.72 12.95
C GLY A 231 18.00 -3.64 14.19
N MET A 232 16.76 -3.23 14.01
CA MET A 232 15.84 -3.16 15.11
C MET A 232 15.24 -4.52 15.41
N ASN A 233 15.63 -5.07 16.53
CA ASN A 233 14.75 -5.97 17.28
C ASN A 233 13.50 -5.15 17.66
N LEU A 234 12.57 -5.01 16.72
CA LEU A 234 11.21 -4.60 17.03
C LEU A 234 10.66 -5.69 17.94
N LYS A 235 10.95 -5.58 19.25
CA LYS A 235 10.10 -6.23 20.25
C LYS A 235 8.74 -5.61 20.03
N PRO A 236 7.72 -6.39 19.66
CA PRO A 236 6.37 -5.88 19.68
C PRO A 236 6.15 -5.35 21.10
N SER A 237 5.87 -4.07 21.24
CA SER A 237 5.32 -3.56 22.49
C SER A 237 3.89 -4.08 22.56
N TRP A 238 3.76 -5.28 23.13
CA TRP A 238 2.47 -5.84 23.58
C TRP A 238 1.92 -5.01 24.72
#